data_ef3b50dd703be96c60ccb31472f20bef
#
_entry.id   ef3b50dd703be96c60ccb31472f20bef
#
_cell.length_a   1.000
_cell.length_b   1.000
_cell.length_c   1.000
_cell.angle_alpha   90.00
_cell.angle_beta   90.00
_cell.angle_gamma   90.00
#
_symmetry.space_group_name_H-M   'P 1'
#
loop_
_entity.id
_entity.type
_entity.pdbx_description
1 polymer ?
#
loop_
_entity_poly.entity_id
_entity_poly.type
_entity_poly.pdbx_seq_one_letter_code
_entity_poly.pdbx_strand_id
1 'polypeptide(L)'
;MTGFSKSFRDEIAAGGAVEDDGSPTRNGRVMGLVMLAGLVALAVISPWTFVFVLGLLVCVFLHEVGHFWTARLTGMKATQFFMGFGPRVFSFRRGETEYGVRALPLGAFVRIIGMNNIDDVDPEDEPRAYRSKSYPRRLLVITAGSLMHMLIAFVLLVGVYTVSGSWTHTGLAEVQGIAPDSPASAAGMHNGDIIVSIGGKPVTTHGSVVDAIVVHDPGETVEVIWDSGGTLRNADITLAESPADNGIGFLGVYATDIVNKRLGPLTAVGRSLGEMGTTMSGSVSGVVTVLNPLNSIEQITNEDAPVENRPTTVVGMSQVGGSVGRNEGLEIGRAHV
;
A
#
# COMPACT_ATOMS: atom_id res chain seq x y z
N MET A 1 22.42 -23.29 25.95
CA MET A 1 21.98 -22.40 24.85
C MET A 1 22.22 -22.95 23.44
N THR A 2 22.90 -24.07 23.27
CA THR A 2 23.34 -24.61 21.96
C THR A 2 22.31 -25.45 21.20
N GLY A 3 21.30 -26.04 21.86
CA GLY A 3 20.32 -26.92 21.20
C GLY A 3 19.23 -26.19 20.43
N PHE A 4 18.69 -25.10 20.98
CA PHE A 4 17.62 -24.32 20.36
C PHE A 4 18.04 -23.62 19.06
N SER A 5 19.26 -23.04 19.05
CA SER A 5 19.81 -22.35 17.87
C SER A 5 20.13 -23.30 16.71
N LYS A 6 20.48 -24.56 17.00
CA LYS A 6 20.75 -25.57 15.98
C LYS A 6 19.43 -26.08 15.39
N SER A 7 18.47 -26.47 16.22
CA SER A 7 17.15 -26.93 15.81
C SER A 7 16.40 -25.86 14.97
N PHE A 8 16.48 -24.58 15.37
CA PHE A 8 15.84 -23.48 14.64
C PHE A 8 16.47 -23.23 13.26
N ARG A 9 17.81 -23.32 13.15
CA ARG A 9 18.50 -23.22 11.84
C ARG A 9 18.18 -24.37 10.92
N ASP A 10 18.17 -25.59 11.47
CA ASP A 10 17.88 -26.82 10.72
C ASP A 10 16.42 -26.78 10.23
N GLU A 11 15.50 -26.27 11.04
CA GLU A 11 14.09 -26.08 10.69
C GLU A 11 13.88 -25.05 9.56
N ILE A 12 14.56 -23.91 9.61
CA ILE A 12 14.51 -22.91 8.54
C ILE A 12 15.15 -23.47 7.26
N ALA A 13 16.30 -24.13 7.36
CA ALA A 13 16.99 -24.74 6.24
C ALA A 13 16.17 -25.85 5.57
N ALA A 14 15.37 -26.57 6.36
CA ALA A 14 14.45 -27.61 5.88
C ALA A 14 13.06 -27.06 5.45
N GLY A 15 12.90 -25.73 5.37
CA GLY A 15 11.61 -25.10 5.01
C GLY A 15 10.49 -25.43 6.01
N GLY A 16 10.81 -25.57 7.30
CA GLY A 16 9.87 -25.96 8.34
C GLY A 16 9.63 -27.47 8.48
N ALA A 17 10.36 -28.29 7.73
CA ALA A 17 10.13 -29.72 7.56
C ALA A 17 10.93 -30.62 8.53
N VAL A 18 11.27 -30.14 9.71
CA VAL A 18 11.88 -31.06 10.71
C VAL A 18 10.81 -32.03 11.21
N GLU A 19 11.06 -33.32 11.12
CA GLU A 19 10.26 -34.35 11.75
C GLU A 19 10.31 -34.19 13.27
N ASP A 20 9.20 -33.69 13.81
CA ASP A 20 8.93 -33.62 15.24
C ASP A 20 7.88 -34.70 15.54
N ASP A 21 7.99 -35.37 16.69
CA ASP A 21 7.15 -36.49 17.14
C ASP A 21 5.64 -36.17 17.30
N GLY A 22 5.25 -34.96 16.91
CA GLY A 22 3.83 -34.54 16.89
C GLY A 22 3.30 -34.06 18.23
N SER A 23 4.07 -34.12 19.30
CA SER A 23 3.60 -33.71 20.63
C SER A 23 3.83 -32.22 20.89
N PRO A 24 2.83 -31.49 21.46
CA PRO A 24 3.05 -30.13 21.93
C PRO A 24 4.09 -30.13 23.05
N THR A 25 5.21 -29.46 22.83
CA THR A 25 6.23 -29.38 23.84
C THR A 25 5.83 -28.41 24.96
N ARG A 26 6.18 -28.70 26.22
CA ARG A 26 5.96 -27.77 27.34
C ARG A 26 6.55 -26.39 27.03
N ASN A 27 7.71 -26.36 26.44
CA ASN A 27 8.38 -25.12 26.04
C ASN A 27 7.62 -24.38 24.92
N GLY A 28 7.02 -25.09 23.97
CA GLY A 28 6.19 -24.49 22.92
C GLY A 28 4.96 -23.78 23.48
N ARG A 29 4.27 -24.36 24.43
CA ARG A 29 3.09 -23.73 25.08
C ARG A 29 3.48 -22.48 25.85
N VAL A 30 4.57 -22.55 26.66
CA VAL A 30 5.06 -21.38 27.40
C VAL A 30 5.47 -20.26 26.43
N MET A 31 6.19 -20.58 25.39
CA MET A 31 6.63 -19.61 24.40
C MET A 31 5.45 -19.01 23.61
N GLY A 32 4.44 -19.83 23.28
CA GLY A 32 3.20 -19.37 22.67
C GLY A 32 2.42 -18.39 23.59
N LEU A 33 2.35 -18.67 24.89
CA LEU A 33 1.74 -17.76 25.87
C LEU A 33 2.51 -16.44 25.98
N VAL A 34 3.83 -16.49 25.99
CA VAL A 34 4.68 -15.27 26.00
C VAL A 34 4.45 -14.43 24.73
N MET A 35 4.37 -15.07 23.58
CA MET A 35 4.09 -14.39 22.31
C MET A 35 2.68 -13.80 22.28
N LEU A 36 1.67 -14.53 22.78
CA LEU A 36 0.32 -14.01 22.90
C LEU A 36 0.26 -12.80 23.85
N ALA A 37 0.94 -12.88 25.01
CA ALA A 37 1.04 -11.76 25.92
C ALA A 37 1.73 -10.54 25.27
N GLY A 38 2.77 -10.77 24.46
CA GLY A 38 3.43 -9.73 23.68
C GLY A 38 2.51 -9.06 22.64
N LEU A 39 1.69 -9.85 21.93
CA LEU A 39 0.70 -9.32 20.99
C LEU A 39 -0.40 -8.51 21.70
N VAL A 40 -0.88 -8.99 22.86
CA VAL A 40 -1.85 -8.26 23.69
C VAL A 40 -1.24 -6.96 24.20
N ALA A 41 0.00 -6.99 24.70
CA ALA A 41 0.72 -5.80 25.13
C ALA A 41 0.89 -4.79 23.98
N LEU A 42 1.25 -5.27 22.79
CA LEU A 42 1.35 -4.44 21.58
C LEU A 42 0.00 -3.80 21.21
N ALA A 43 -1.10 -4.54 21.31
CA ALA A 43 -2.44 -4.02 21.04
C ALA A 43 -2.83 -2.89 22.01
N VAL A 44 -2.39 -2.96 23.27
CA VAL A 44 -2.67 -1.93 24.29
C VAL A 44 -1.74 -0.72 24.14
N ILE A 45 -0.43 -0.95 23.91
CA ILE A 45 0.58 0.11 23.88
C ILE A 45 0.53 0.86 22.54
N SER A 46 0.37 0.14 21.43
CA SER A 46 0.38 0.70 20.08
C SER A 46 -0.64 -0.01 19.16
N PRO A 47 -1.93 0.37 19.22
CA PRO A 47 -2.99 -0.29 18.46
C PRO A 47 -2.74 -0.30 16.94
N TRP A 48 -2.18 0.75 16.38
CA TRP A 48 -1.89 0.84 14.95
C TRP A 48 -0.76 -0.11 14.52
N THR A 49 0.29 -0.21 15.34
CA THR A 49 1.37 -1.20 15.11
C THR A 49 0.83 -2.61 15.23
N PHE A 50 -0.06 -2.88 16.19
CA PHE A 50 -0.72 -4.18 16.31
C PHE A 50 -1.55 -4.51 15.07
N VAL A 51 -2.37 -3.58 14.56
CA VAL A 51 -3.15 -3.78 13.33
C VAL A 51 -2.24 -4.06 12.13
N PHE A 52 -1.13 -3.33 12.01
CA PHE A 52 -0.15 -3.56 10.95
C PHE A 52 0.48 -4.96 11.04
N VAL A 53 0.94 -5.36 12.23
CA VAL A 53 1.54 -6.69 12.46
C VAL A 53 0.52 -7.80 12.20
N LEU A 54 -0.71 -7.64 12.69
CA LEU A 54 -1.79 -8.59 12.46
C LEU A 54 -2.11 -8.71 10.96
N GLY A 55 -2.21 -7.59 10.26
CA GLY A 55 -2.41 -7.55 8.81
C GLY A 55 -1.32 -8.30 8.06
N LEU A 56 -0.05 -8.10 8.44
CA LEU A 56 1.09 -8.82 7.86
C LEU A 56 0.98 -10.34 8.11
N LEU A 57 0.66 -10.75 9.32
CA LEU A 57 0.46 -12.17 9.66
C LEU A 57 -0.68 -12.80 8.85
N VAL A 58 -1.79 -12.08 8.68
CA VAL A 58 -2.91 -12.52 7.85
C VAL A 58 -2.50 -12.63 6.38
N CYS A 59 -1.75 -11.67 5.85
CA CYS A 59 -1.24 -11.73 4.48
C CYS A 59 -0.35 -12.97 4.25
N VAL A 60 0.59 -13.24 5.17
CA VAL A 60 1.46 -14.43 5.08
C VAL A 60 0.66 -15.72 5.22
N PHE A 61 -0.29 -15.76 6.15
CA PHE A 61 -1.17 -16.92 6.29
C PHE A 61 -1.97 -17.21 5.01
N LEU A 62 -2.57 -16.18 4.41
CA LEU A 62 -3.33 -16.32 3.16
C LEU A 62 -2.45 -16.70 1.97
N HIS A 63 -1.19 -16.23 1.95
CA HIS A 63 -0.20 -16.67 0.97
C HIS A 63 -0.03 -18.20 1.00
N GLU A 64 0.17 -18.76 2.20
CA GLU A 64 0.30 -20.22 2.38
C GLU A 64 -1.00 -20.97 2.08
N VAL A 65 -2.16 -20.37 2.39
CA VAL A 65 -3.46 -20.91 1.98
C VAL A 65 -3.53 -21.04 0.45
N GLY A 66 -2.96 -20.09 -0.29
CA GLY A 66 -2.84 -20.15 -1.76
C GLY A 66 -2.10 -21.41 -2.22
N HIS A 67 -0.91 -21.65 -1.66
CA HIS A 67 -0.11 -22.86 -1.96
C HIS A 67 -0.85 -24.14 -1.57
N PHE A 68 -1.40 -24.17 -0.38
CA PHE A 68 -2.15 -25.32 0.12
C PHE A 68 -3.34 -25.68 -0.76
N TRP A 69 -4.15 -24.67 -1.10
CA TRP A 69 -5.36 -24.88 -1.91
C TRP A 69 -5.03 -25.35 -3.32
N THR A 70 -4.09 -24.70 -3.98
CA THR A 70 -3.68 -25.07 -5.35
C THR A 70 -2.99 -26.42 -5.39
N ALA A 71 -2.20 -26.78 -4.38
CA ALA A 71 -1.63 -28.13 -4.26
C ALA A 71 -2.73 -29.19 -4.24
N ARG A 72 -3.77 -28.99 -3.42
CA ARG A 72 -4.91 -29.92 -3.34
C ARG A 72 -5.71 -29.96 -4.65
N LEU A 73 -5.99 -28.82 -5.26
CA LEU A 73 -6.70 -28.74 -6.55
C LEU A 73 -5.95 -29.47 -7.68
N THR A 74 -4.62 -29.45 -7.64
CA THR A 74 -3.77 -30.12 -8.62
C THR A 74 -3.47 -31.59 -8.29
N GLY A 75 -4.06 -32.13 -7.19
CA GLY A 75 -3.90 -33.48 -6.74
C GLY A 75 -2.52 -33.78 -6.14
N MET A 76 -1.87 -32.76 -5.56
CA MET A 76 -0.66 -32.93 -4.76
C MET A 76 -1.04 -33.20 -3.30
N LYS A 77 -0.20 -33.97 -2.59
CA LYS A 77 -0.40 -34.26 -1.16
C LYS A 77 0.32 -33.20 -0.32
N ALA A 78 -0.44 -32.47 0.48
CA ALA A 78 0.08 -31.55 1.50
C ALA A 78 -0.04 -32.22 2.87
N THR A 79 1.09 -32.44 3.52
CA THR A 79 1.16 -33.18 4.80
C THR A 79 1.11 -32.28 6.02
N GLN A 80 1.58 -31.03 5.90
CA GLN A 80 1.60 -30.07 6.99
C GLN A 80 1.15 -28.70 6.51
N PHE A 81 0.42 -28.00 7.39
CA PHE A 81 0.05 -26.59 7.24
C PHE A 81 0.18 -25.93 8.60
N PHE A 82 1.22 -25.13 8.79
CA PHE A 82 1.52 -24.51 10.06
C PHE A 82 1.66 -23.01 9.94
N MET A 83 1.16 -22.30 10.95
CA MET A 83 1.45 -20.90 11.18
C MET A 83 2.58 -20.76 12.20
N GLY A 84 3.64 -20.03 11.84
CA GLY A 84 4.81 -19.82 12.68
C GLY A 84 5.90 -20.86 12.49
N PHE A 85 7.00 -20.64 13.23
CA PHE A 85 8.18 -21.51 13.28
C PHE A 85 8.52 -21.85 14.74
N GLY A 86 9.49 -22.75 14.94
CA GLY A 86 9.95 -23.16 16.25
C GLY A 86 9.04 -24.18 16.94
N PRO A 87 9.07 -24.27 18.27
CA PRO A 87 8.37 -25.31 19.01
C PRO A 87 6.86 -25.27 18.78
N ARG A 88 6.26 -26.46 18.66
CA ARG A 88 4.82 -26.62 18.42
C ARG A 88 4.01 -26.22 19.66
N VAL A 89 3.07 -25.30 19.48
CA VAL A 89 2.13 -24.86 20.50
C VAL A 89 0.90 -25.76 20.51
N PHE A 90 0.32 -25.95 19.34
CA PHE A 90 -0.89 -26.74 19.12
C PHE A 90 -0.90 -27.31 17.71
N SER A 91 -1.39 -28.56 17.56
CA SER A 91 -1.70 -29.12 16.24
C SER A 91 -2.85 -30.12 16.34
N PHE A 92 -3.50 -30.33 15.18
CA PHE A 92 -4.50 -31.37 14.99
C PHE A 92 -4.38 -31.93 13.57
N ARG A 93 -4.75 -33.20 13.38
CA ARG A 93 -4.74 -33.84 12.07
C ARG A 93 -6.18 -33.93 11.53
N ARG A 94 -6.34 -33.50 10.27
CA ARG A 94 -7.60 -33.67 9.54
C ARG A 94 -7.31 -34.27 8.16
N GLY A 95 -7.72 -35.51 7.96
CA GLY A 95 -7.33 -36.29 6.78
C GLY A 95 -5.81 -36.55 6.73
N GLU A 96 -5.19 -36.19 5.63
CA GLU A 96 -3.76 -36.38 5.37
C GLU A 96 -2.89 -35.21 5.87
N THR A 97 -3.52 -34.11 6.24
CA THR A 97 -2.81 -32.87 6.60
C THR A 97 -2.86 -32.64 8.10
N GLU A 98 -1.72 -32.32 8.67
CA GLU A 98 -1.60 -31.81 10.03
C GLU A 98 -1.61 -30.29 9.99
N TYR A 99 -2.51 -29.67 10.76
CA TYR A 99 -2.66 -28.22 10.91
C TYR A 99 -2.18 -27.82 12.29
N GLY A 100 -1.49 -26.68 12.38
CA GLY A 100 -1.03 -26.25 13.70
C GLY A 100 -0.49 -24.83 13.74
N VAL A 101 -0.11 -24.45 14.97
CA VAL A 101 0.51 -23.18 15.29
C VAL A 101 1.80 -23.45 16.05
N ARG A 102 2.85 -22.77 15.67
CA ARG A 102 4.16 -22.78 16.31
C ARG A 102 4.42 -21.49 17.08
N ALA A 103 5.38 -21.50 17.97
CA ALA A 103 5.57 -20.44 18.96
C ALA A 103 6.01 -19.09 18.39
N LEU A 104 6.72 -19.08 17.26
CA LEU A 104 7.24 -17.85 16.64
C LEU A 104 6.39 -17.47 15.43
N PRO A 105 5.55 -16.43 15.47
CA PRO A 105 4.67 -16.03 14.38
C PRO A 105 5.41 -15.23 13.29
N LEU A 106 6.58 -15.72 12.86
CA LEU A 106 7.42 -15.06 11.86
C LEU A 106 7.13 -15.52 10.44
N GLY A 107 6.00 -16.21 10.23
CA GLY A 107 5.62 -16.74 8.92
C GLY A 107 4.61 -17.86 9.02
N ALA A 108 4.46 -18.61 7.94
CA ALA A 108 3.69 -19.83 7.86
C ALA A 108 4.36 -20.76 6.84
N PHE A 109 3.98 -22.02 6.76
CA PHE A 109 4.46 -22.91 5.73
C PHE A 109 3.48 -24.04 5.41
N VAL A 110 3.57 -24.51 4.18
CA VAL A 110 2.88 -25.71 3.70
C VAL A 110 3.93 -26.73 3.25
N ARG A 111 3.87 -27.94 3.78
CA ARG A 111 4.70 -29.06 3.30
C ARG A 111 3.97 -29.85 2.23
N ILE A 112 4.43 -29.73 0.99
CA ILE A 112 3.97 -30.50 -0.15
C ILE A 112 5.04 -31.56 -0.44
N ILE A 113 4.66 -32.84 -0.47
CA ILE A 113 5.62 -33.95 -0.68
C ILE A 113 6.32 -33.82 -2.03
N GLY A 114 7.61 -34.17 -2.06
CA GLY A 114 8.42 -34.16 -3.28
C GLY A 114 8.65 -32.77 -3.90
N MET A 115 8.45 -31.71 -3.14
CA MET A 115 8.81 -30.35 -3.54
C MET A 115 10.32 -30.13 -3.41
N ASN A 116 10.94 -30.82 -2.46
CA ASN A 116 12.36 -30.85 -2.26
C ASN A 116 12.90 -32.19 -2.81
N ASN A 117 14.03 -32.19 -3.54
CA ASN A 117 14.63 -33.39 -4.10
C ASN A 117 15.19 -34.36 -3.03
N ILE A 118 15.28 -33.91 -1.78
CA ILE A 118 15.79 -34.67 -0.63
C ILE A 118 14.64 -35.37 0.11
N ASP A 119 13.37 -35.02 -0.21
CA ASP A 119 12.22 -35.63 0.44
C ASP A 119 12.09 -37.10 0.07
N ASP A 120 12.14 -37.97 1.08
CA ASP A 120 11.82 -39.39 0.95
C ASP A 120 10.28 -39.51 0.86
N VAL A 121 9.78 -39.90 -0.30
CA VAL A 121 8.35 -40.01 -0.58
C VAL A 121 8.02 -41.50 -0.73
N ASP A 122 7.01 -41.95 0.01
CA ASP A 122 6.51 -43.30 -0.14
C ASP A 122 6.15 -43.62 -1.60
N PRO A 123 6.52 -44.78 -2.15
CA PRO A 123 6.19 -45.13 -3.54
C PRO A 123 4.71 -45.03 -3.89
N GLU A 124 3.83 -45.26 -2.94
CA GLU A 124 2.36 -45.11 -3.12
C GLU A 124 1.94 -43.66 -3.28
N ASP A 125 2.64 -42.72 -2.66
CA ASP A 125 2.37 -41.29 -2.72
C ASP A 125 3.14 -40.60 -3.86
N GLU A 126 4.11 -41.25 -4.51
CA GLU A 126 4.91 -40.66 -5.60
C GLU A 126 4.05 -40.03 -6.73
N PRO A 127 2.93 -40.62 -7.17
CA PRO A 127 2.06 -39.99 -8.16
C PRO A 127 1.41 -38.65 -7.68
N ARG A 128 1.43 -38.40 -6.37
CA ARG A 128 0.90 -37.21 -5.70
C ARG A 128 2.00 -36.23 -5.28
N ALA A 129 3.26 -36.56 -5.53
CA ALA A 129 4.38 -35.71 -5.26
C ALA A 129 4.42 -34.51 -6.24
N TYR A 130 4.91 -33.35 -5.78
CA TYR A 130 5.08 -32.16 -6.60
C TYR A 130 5.88 -32.44 -7.87
N ARG A 131 7.03 -33.17 -7.74
CA ARG A 131 7.94 -33.50 -8.85
C ARG A 131 7.27 -34.37 -9.93
N SER A 132 6.27 -35.16 -9.56
CA SER A 132 5.55 -36.07 -10.46
C SER A 132 4.43 -35.41 -11.23
N LYS A 133 4.12 -34.11 -10.94
CA LYS A 133 3.08 -33.38 -11.65
C LYS A 133 3.59 -32.67 -12.90
N SER A 134 2.68 -32.43 -13.84
CA SER A 134 2.96 -31.67 -15.06
C SER A 134 3.41 -30.25 -14.75
N TYR A 135 4.24 -29.67 -15.64
CA TYR A 135 4.78 -28.32 -15.48
C TYR A 135 3.73 -27.24 -15.17
N PRO A 136 2.58 -27.16 -15.87
CA PRO A 136 1.56 -26.14 -15.55
C PRO A 136 0.99 -26.24 -14.13
N ARG A 137 0.82 -27.48 -13.62
CA ARG A 137 0.34 -27.69 -12.24
C ARG A 137 1.38 -27.24 -11.22
N ARG A 138 2.66 -27.54 -11.47
CA ARG A 138 3.77 -27.09 -10.61
C ARG A 138 3.88 -25.56 -10.62
N LEU A 139 3.76 -24.95 -11.82
CA LEU A 139 3.79 -23.48 -11.96
C LEU A 139 2.64 -22.83 -11.18
N LEU A 140 1.42 -23.38 -11.29
CA LEU A 140 0.26 -22.86 -10.55
C LEU A 140 0.51 -22.87 -9.04
N VAL A 141 1.09 -23.96 -8.50
CA VAL A 141 1.37 -24.05 -7.06
C VAL A 141 2.47 -23.06 -6.65
N ILE A 142 3.56 -22.92 -7.42
CA ILE A 142 4.64 -21.97 -7.08
C ILE A 142 4.14 -20.51 -7.10
N THR A 143 3.31 -20.16 -8.07
CA THR A 143 2.82 -18.79 -8.21
C THR A 143 1.63 -18.48 -7.31
N ALA A 144 1.02 -19.47 -6.68
CA ALA A 144 -0.22 -19.35 -5.90
C ALA A 144 -0.13 -18.33 -4.76
N GLY A 145 1.00 -18.28 -4.06
CA GLY A 145 1.23 -17.32 -2.99
C GLY A 145 1.19 -15.87 -3.49
N SER A 146 1.88 -15.60 -4.60
CA SER A 146 1.87 -14.27 -5.24
C SER A 146 0.48 -13.91 -5.77
N LEU A 147 -0.23 -14.85 -6.37
CA LEU A 147 -1.60 -14.66 -6.84
C LEU A 147 -2.55 -14.35 -5.67
N MET A 148 -2.33 -14.98 -4.51
CA MET A 148 -3.09 -14.68 -3.30
C MET A 148 -2.84 -13.25 -2.81
N HIS A 149 -1.59 -12.77 -2.82
CA HIS A 149 -1.30 -11.37 -2.49
C HIS A 149 -1.99 -10.39 -3.46
N MET A 150 -2.03 -10.71 -4.76
CA MET A 150 -2.78 -9.90 -5.74
C MET A 150 -4.28 -9.88 -5.42
N LEU A 151 -4.85 -11.03 -5.05
CA LEU A 151 -6.24 -11.12 -4.64
C LEU A 151 -6.52 -10.29 -3.37
N ILE A 152 -5.64 -10.37 -2.37
CA ILE A 152 -5.74 -9.58 -1.15
C ILE A 152 -5.69 -8.08 -1.48
N ALA A 153 -4.72 -7.65 -2.28
CA ALA A 153 -4.57 -6.26 -2.70
C ALA A 153 -5.83 -5.77 -3.44
N PHE A 154 -6.38 -6.58 -4.35
CA PHE A 154 -7.62 -6.30 -5.05
C PHE A 154 -8.81 -6.09 -4.09
N VAL A 155 -9.01 -7.02 -3.15
CA VAL A 155 -10.10 -6.94 -2.16
C VAL A 155 -9.95 -5.70 -1.27
N LEU A 156 -8.72 -5.40 -0.84
CA LEU A 156 -8.44 -4.21 -0.04
C LEU A 156 -8.69 -2.91 -0.82
N LEU A 157 -8.27 -2.83 -2.09
CA LEU A 157 -8.52 -1.66 -2.94
C LEU A 157 -10.02 -1.43 -3.15
N VAL A 158 -10.78 -2.49 -3.47
CA VAL A 158 -12.24 -2.40 -3.59
C VAL A 158 -12.86 -1.91 -2.27
N GLY A 159 -12.40 -2.44 -1.14
CA GLY A 159 -12.83 -2.00 0.19
C GLY A 159 -12.52 -0.51 0.44
N VAL A 160 -11.31 -0.08 0.17
CA VAL A 160 -10.90 1.33 0.33
C VAL A 160 -11.74 2.24 -0.54
N TYR A 161 -11.90 1.94 -1.83
CA TYR A 161 -12.67 2.78 -2.75
C TYR A 161 -14.16 2.87 -2.44
N THR A 162 -14.73 1.80 -1.87
CA THR A 162 -16.15 1.80 -1.48
C THR A 162 -16.39 2.49 -0.14
N VAL A 163 -15.47 2.36 0.82
CA VAL A 163 -15.65 2.87 2.20
C VAL A 163 -15.04 4.26 2.35
N SER A 164 -13.77 4.44 1.97
CA SER A 164 -13.02 5.68 2.16
C SER A 164 -13.08 6.61 0.94
N GLY A 165 -13.37 6.07 -0.24
CA GLY A 165 -13.41 6.81 -1.50
C GLY A 165 -12.09 6.82 -2.26
N SER A 166 -12.10 7.50 -3.39
CA SER A 166 -10.95 7.73 -4.25
C SER A 166 -10.79 9.22 -4.50
N TRP A 167 -9.58 9.71 -4.39
CA TRP A 167 -9.23 11.07 -4.79
C TRP A 167 -9.24 11.14 -6.32
N THR A 168 -10.03 12.06 -6.85
CA THR A 168 -10.26 12.18 -8.29
C THR A 168 -10.16 13.64 -8.68
N HIS A 169 -9.43 13.92 -9.77
CA HIS A 169 -9.44 15.22 -10.37
C HIS A 169 -10.78 15.44 -11.07
N THR A 170 -11.48 16.50 -10.69
CA THR A 170 -12.75 16.88 -11.31
C THR A 170 -12.55 17.79 -12.52
N GLY A 171 -11.40 18.44 -12.61
CA GLY A 171 -11.14 19.49 -13.58
C GLY A 171 -11.93 20.77 -13.31
N LEU A 172 -12.40 20.95 -12.07
CA LEU A 172 -13.19 22.10 -11.62
C LEU A 172 -12.55 22.65 -10.34
N ALA A 173 -12.27 23.94 -10.31
CA ALA A 173 -11.69 24.61 -9.14
C ALA A 173 -12.78 24.84 -8.07
N GLU A 174 -13.07 23.81 -7.27
CA GLU A 174 -14.09 23.85 -6.21
C GLU A 174 -13.54 24.49 -4.94
N VAL A 175 -14.27 25.44 -4.38
CA VAL A 175 -13.94 26.16 -3.14
C VAL A 175 -14.20 25.23 -1.95
N GLN A 176 -13.15 24.83 -1.24
CA GLN A 176 -13.21 24.02 -0.03
C GLN A 176 -13.12 24.84 1.26
N GLY A 177 -12.59 26.06 1.17
CA GLY A 177 -12.46 26.95 2.30
C GLY A 177 -12.40 28.42 1.86
N ILE A 178 -12.91 29.30 2.71
CA ILE A 178 -12.87 30.76 2.53
C ILE A 178 -12.29 31.36 3.79
N ALA A 179 -11.26 32.20 3.63
CA ALA A 179 -10.68 32.93 4.74
C ALA A 179 -11.68 33.95 5.32
N PRO A 180 -11.81 34.03 6.64
CA PRO A 180 -12.64 35.09 7.27
C PRO A 180 -12.17 36.47 6.82
N ASP A 181 -13.13 37.39 6.67
CA ASP A 181 -12.89 38.81 6.30
C ASP A 181 -12.09 38.99 5.00
N SER A 182 -12.08 37.99 4.13
CA SER A 182 -11.42 38.03 2.83
C SER A 182 -12.29 38.68 1.74
N PRO A 183 -11.69 39.11 0.61
CA PRO A 183 -12.42 39.58 -0.55
C PRO A 183 -13.46 38.59 -1.08
N ALA A 184 -13.15 37.29 -1.10
CA ALA A 184 -14.08 36.23 -1.50
C ALA A 184 -15.27 36.12 -0.53
N SER A 185 -15.02 36.25 0.78
CA SER A 185 -16.08 36.27 1.80
C SER A 185 -17.00 37.47 1.61
N ALA A 186 -16.44 38.66 1.37
CA ALA A 186 -17.19 39.86 1.12
C ALA A 186 -18.01 39.79 -0.19
N ALA A 187 -17.53 39.08 -1.20
CA ALA A 187 -18.26 38.82 -2.46
C ALA A 187 -19.38 37.78 -2.32
N GLY A 188 -19.51 37.15 -1.15
CA GLY A 188 -20.54 36.12 -0.91
C GLY A 188 -20.26 34.77 -1.56
N MET A 189 -18.99 34.43 -1.73
CA MET A 189 -18.60 33.05 -2.11
C MET A 189 -18.80 32.10 -0.95
N HIS A 190 -19.06 30.82 -1.24
CA HIS A 190 -19.29 29.78 -0.24
C HIS A 190 -18.49 28.51 -0.58
N ASN A 191 -18.31 27.66 0.41
CA ASN A 191 -17.76 26.33 0.18
C ASN A 191 -18.69 25.55 -0.77
N GLY A 192 -18.08 24.86 -1.75
CA GLY A 192 -18.78 24.14 -2.79
C GLY A 192 -19.03 24.98 -4.07
N ASP A 193 -18.74 26.28 -4.07
CA ASP A 193 -18.75 27.09 -5.28
C ASP A 193 -17.60 26.64 -6.22
N ILE A 194 -17.83 26.72 -7.53
CA ILE A 194 -16.83 26.35 -8.54
C ILE A 194 -16.34 27.64 -9.22
N ILE A 195 -15.06 27.95 -9.08
CA ILE A 195 -14.49 29.11 -9.77
C ILE A 195 -14.29 28.75 -11.24
N VAL A 196 -14.86 29.59 -12.11
CA VAL A 196 -14.83 29.40 -13.56
C VAL A 196 -13.74 30.23 -14.22
N SER A 197 -13.61 31.52 -13.82
CA SER A 197 -12.56 32.40 -14.35
C SER A 197 -12.19 33.50 -13.36
N ILE A 198 -10.94 33.98 -13.45
CA ILE A 198 -10.39 35.09 -12.71
C ILE A 198 -9.66 36.02 -13.70
N GLY A 199 -10.02 37.30 -13.74
CA GLY A 199 -9.42 38.27 -14.68
C GLY A 199 -9.57 37.83 -16.14
N GLY A 200 -10.68 37.20 -16.51
CA GLY A 200 -10.94 36.66 -17.84
C GLY A 200 -10.17 35.39 -18.21
N LYS A 201 -9.34 34.86 -17.30
CA LYS A 201 -8.62 33.57 -17.52
C LYS A 201 -9.44 32.43 -16.93
N PRO A 202 -9.75 31.36 -17.71
CA PRO A 202 -10.43 30.18 -17.17
C PRO A 202 -9.54 29.44 -16.18
N VAL A 203 -10.14 28.97 -15.08
CA VAL A 203 -9.45 28.19 -14.04
C VAL A 203 -10.15 26.86 -13.84
N THR A 204 -9.36 25.80 -13.63
CA THR A 204 -9.85 24.43 -13.50
C THR A 204 -9.14 23.65 -12.40
N THR A 205 -8.02 24.15 -11.90
CA THR A 205 -7.19 23.50 -10.89
C THR A 205 -6.79 24.51 -9.82
N HIS A 206 -6.33 24.02 -8.67
CA HIS A 206 -5.73 24.87 -7.65
C HIS A 206 -4.61 25.75 -8.23
N GLY A 207 -3.67 25.15 -8.98
CA GLY A 207 -2.56 25.88 -9.60
C GLY A 207 -3.04 27.00 -10.52
N SER A 208 -4.05 26.75 -11.37
CA SER A 208 -4.59 27.77 -12.27
C SER A 208 -5.27 28.92 -11.54
N VAL A 209 -5.88 28.67 -10.37
CA VAL A 209 -6.43 29.74 -9.51
C VAL A 209 -5.30 30.60 -8.95
N VAL A 210 -4.25 29.96 -8.41
CA VAL A 210 -3.07 30.67 -7.90
C VAL A 210 -2.40 31.48 -9.02
N ASP A 211 -2.13 30.89 -10.16
CA ASP A 211 -1.49 31.55 -11.32
C ASP A 211 -2.31 32.75 -11.84
N ALA A 212 -3.64 32.66 -11.74
CA ALA A 212 -4.51 33.76 -12.13
C ALA A 212 -4.51 34.93 -11.13
N ILE A 213 -4.23 34.67 -9.84
CA ILE A 213 -4.21 35.70 -8.78
C ILE A 213 -2.82 36.33 -8.66
N VAL A 214 -1.75 35.57 -8.73
CA VAL A 214 -0.34 35.98 -8.47
C VAL A 214 0.13 37.08 -9.43
N VAL A 215 -0.50 37.22 -10.59
CA VAL A 215 -0.17 38.24 -11.60
C VAL A 215 -0.77 39.62 -11.28
N HIS A 216 -1.57 39.73 -10.23
CA HIS A 216 -2.26 40.96 -9.82
C HIS A 216 -1.71 41.48 -8.49
N ASP A 217 -1.57 42.79 -8.39
CA ASP A 217 -1.10 43.46 -7.18
C ASP A 217 -2.21 43.59 -6.12
N PRO A 218 -1.86 43.72 -4.81
CA PRO A 218 -2.83 44.09 -3.78
C PRO A 218 -3.52 45.42 -4.10
N GLY A 219 -4.84 45.47 -3.93
CA GLY A 219 -5.67 46.60 -4.26
C GLY A 219 -6.15 46.64 -5.72
N GLU A 220 -5.67 45.77 -6.58
CA GLU A 220 -6.20 45.61 -7.93
C GLU A 220 -7.56 44.96 -7.92
N THR A 221 -8.46 45.40 -8.81
CA THR A 221 -9.81 44.84 -8.95
C THR A 221 -9.86 43.93 -10.15
N VAL A 222 -10.26 42.67 -9.91
CA VAL A 222 -10.36 41.60 -10.93
C VAL A 222 -11.76 41.09 -10.98
N GLU A 223 -12.26 40.81 -12.18
CA GLU A 223 -13.52 40.10 -12.38
C GLU A 223 -13.35 38.62 -12.02
N VAL A 224 -14.18 38.11 -11.10
CA VAL A 224 -14.25 36.72 -10.74
C VAL A 224 -15.62 36.16 -11.11
N ILE A 225 -15.64 35.05 -11.86
CA ILE A 225 -16.87 34.34 -12.23
C ILE A 225 -16.83 32.97 -11.55
N TRP A 226 -17.92 32.63 -10.84
CA TRP A 226 -18.07 31.33 -10.20
C TRP A 226 -19.50 30.79 -10.34
N ASP A 227 -19.64 29.51 -10.28
CA ASP A 227 -20.91 28.79 -10.23
C ASP A 227 -21.26 28.47 -8.78
N SER A 228 -22.37 28.97 -8.29
CA SER A 228 -22.91 28.69 -6.97
C SER A 228 -24.19 27.87 -7.10
N GLY A 229 -24.04 26.56 -7.00
CA GLY A 229 -25.14 25.62 -7.05
C GLY A 229 -25.89 25.57 -8.40
N GLY A 230 -25.20 25.73 -9.53
CA GLY A 230 -25.76 25.78 -10.89
C GLY A 230 -26.17 27.20 -11.35
N THR A 231 -25.85 28.24 -10.57
CA THR A 231 -26.09 29.62 -10.94
C THR A 231 -24.78 30.37 -11.08
N LEU A 232 -24.47 30.81 -12.30
CA LEU A 232 -23.29 31.65 -12.54
C LEU A 232 -23.45 33.00 -11.88
N ARG A 233 -22.45 33.40 -11.09
CA ARG A 233 -22.31 34.71 -10.47
C ARG A 233 -21.04 35.35 -10.96
N ASN A 234 -21.01 36.68 -10.99
CA ASN A 234 -19.81 37.44 -11.27
C ASN A 234 -19.74 38.64 -10.32
N ALA A 235 -18.54 39.04 -9.96
CA ALA A 235 -18.27 40.27 -9.22
C ALA A 235 -16.87 40.79 -9.55
N ASP A 236 -16.76 42.09 -9.51
CA ASP A 236 -15.48 42.81 -9.51
C ASP A 236 -14.96 42.82 -8.07
N ILE A 237 -13.89 42.04 -7.81
CA ILE A 237 -13.36 41.83 -6.47
C ILE A 237 -12.01 42.52 -6.36
N THR A 238 -11.87 43.44 -5.39
CA THR A 238 -10.59 44.08 -5.06
C THR A 238 -9.77 43.10 -4.20
N LEU A 239 -8.60 42.71 -4.69
CA LEU A 239 -7.70 41.79 -3.99
C LEU A 239 -7.11 42.47 -2.75
N ALA A 240 -7.06 41.72 -1.65
CA ALA A 240 -6.34 42.14 -0.45
C ALA A 240 -4.84 41.85 -0.58
N GLU A 241 -4.05 42.33 0.38
CA GLU A 241 -2.65 41.89 0.51
C GLU A 241 -2.60 40.47 1.11
N SER A 242 -1.72 39.63 0.58
CA SER A 242 -1.54 38.28 1.10
C SER A 242 -1.07 38.33 2.57
N PRO A 243 -1.63 37.52 3.47
CA PRO A 243 -1.13 37.39 4.85
C PRO A 243 0.35 37.05 4.98
N ALA A 244 0.95 36.49 3.91
CA ALA A 244 2.38 36.19 3.84
C ALA A 244 3.27 37.41 3.59
N ASP A 245 2.70 38.63 3.48
CA ASP A 245 3.41 39.90 3.29
C ASP A 245 4.45 39.85 2.14
N ASN A 246 4.02 39.29 1.01
CA ASN A 246 4.88 39.08 -0.16
C ASN A 246 4.53 39.97 -1.35
N GLY A 247 3.67 40.96 -1.16
CA GLY A 247 3.24 41.91 -2.21
C GLY A 247 2.38 41.28 -3.30
N ILE A 248 1.75 40.13 -3.02
CA ILE A 248 0.89 39.41 -3.95
C ILE A 248 -0.57 39.62 -3.60
N GLY A 249 -1.42 39.75 -4.61
CA GLY A 249 -2.88 39.86 -4.43
C GLY A 249 -3.45 38.60 -3.76
N PHE A 250 -4.47 38.80 -2.90
CA PHE A 250 -5.09 37.74 -2.13
C PHE A 250 -6.60 37.77 -2.31
N LEU A 251 -7.19 36.68 -2.78
CA LEU A 251 -8.64 36.49 -2.91
C LEU A 251 -9.26 35.87 -1.65
N GLY A 252 -8.52 35.03 -0.96
CA GLY A 252 -8.95 34.38 0.27
C GLY A 252 -9.80 33.12 0.06
N VAL A 253 -9.52 32.34 -1.00
CA VAL A 253 -10.15 31.07 -1.27
C VAL A 253 -9.11 29.95 -1.24
N TYR A 254 -9.49 28.83 -0.66
CA TYR A 254 -8.82 27.56 -0.86
C TYR A 254 -9.64 26.74 -1.86
N ALA A 255 -9.20 26.69 -3.10
CA ALA A 255 -9.85 25.93 -4.17
C ALA A 255 -9.03 24.70 -4.52
N THR A 256 -9.69 23.58 -4.82
CA THR A 256 -9.05 22.34 -5.26
C THR A 256 -9.86 21.71 -6.39
N ASP A 257 -9.18 21.01 -7.27
CA ASP A 257 -9.79 20.16 -8.29
C ASP A 257 -9.79 18.68 -7.87
N ILE A 258 -9.29 18.39 -6.67
CA ILE A 258 -9.19 17.03 -6.15
C ILE A 258 -10.26 16.82 -5.09
N VAL A 259 -11.22 15.96 -5.40
CA VAL A 259 -12.28 15.58 -4.45
C VAL A 259 -12.21 14.11 -4.10
N ASN A 260 -12.54 13.82 -2.84
CA ASN A 260 -12.68 12.43 -2.41
C ASN A 260 -14.13 11.97 -2.63
N LYS A 261 -14.32 11.01 -3.54
CA LYS A 261 -15.64 10.46 -3.84
C LYS A 261 -15.67 8.95 -3.57
N ARG A 262 -16.63 8.52 -2.75
CA ARG A 262 -16.91 7.09 -2.58
C ARG A 262 -17.43 6.51 -3.89
N LEU A 263 -16.84 5.39 -4.30
CA LEU A 263 -17.22 4.72 -5.53
C LEU A 263 -18.29 3.64 -5.25
N GLY A 264 -19.22 3.49 -6.16
CA GLY A 264 -20.12 2.33 -6.14
C GLY A 264 -19.32 1.02 -6.32
N PRO A 265 -19.82 -0.12 -5.81
CA PRO A 265 -19.07 -1.38 -5.83
C PRO A 265 -18.53 -1.78 -7.21
N LEU A 266 -19.33 -1.64 -8.25
CA LEU A 266 -18.93 -2.00 -9.62
C LEU A 266 -17.83 -1.06 -10.15
N THR A 267 -17.96 0.25 -9.89
CA THR A 267 -16.95 1.24 -10.27
C THR A 267 -15.64 1.02 -9.49
N ALA A 268 -15.74 0.67 -8.21
CA ALA A 268 -14.58 0.35 -7.36
C ALA A 268 -13.82 -0.87 -7.89
N VAL A 269 -14.52 -1.91 -8.34
CA VAL A 269 -13.90 -3.08 -9.00
C VAL A 269 -13.13 -2.67 -10.25
N GLY A 270 -13.76 -1.91 -11.16
CA GLY A 270 -13.10 -1.42 -12.38
C GLY A 270 -11.88 -0.56 -12.08
N ARG A 271 -11.98 0.36 -11.12
CA ARG A 271 -10.87 1.21 -10.67
C ARG A 271 -9.74 0.38 -10.08
N SER A 272 -10.04 -0.57 -9.20
CA SER A 272 -9.04 -1.45 -8.59
C SER A 272 -8.27 -2.27 -9.61
N LEU A 273 -8.94 -2.82 -10.63
CA LEU A 273 -8.28 -3.55 -11.71
C LEU A 273 -7.35 -2.62 -12.54
N GLY A 274 -7.80 -1.40 -12.82
CA GLY A 274 -6.98 -0.39 -13.50
C GLY A 274 -5.71 -0.06 -12.71
N GLU A 275 -5.85 0.26 -11.42
CA GLU A 275 -4.72 0.58 -10.53
C GLU A 275 -3.74 -0.58 -10.38
N MET A 276 -4.23 -1.82 -10.28
CA MET A 276 -3.37 -3.00 -10.27
C MET A 276 -2.60 -3.13 -11.59
N GLY A 277 -3.26 -2.91 -12.72
CA GLY A 277 -2.63 -2.96 -14.04
C GLY A 277 -1.52 -1.91 -14.18
N THR A 278 -1.78 -0.67 -13.78
CA THR A 278 -0.80 0.42 -13.82
C THR A 278 0.37 0.16 -12.87
N THR A 279 0.10 -0.32 -11.65
CA THR A 279 1.14 -0.67 -10.67
C THR A 279 2.01 -1.82 -11.17
N MET A 280 1.43 -2.85 -11.77
CA MET A 280 2.18 -3.97 -12.34
C MET A 280 3.06 -3.52 -13.51
N SER A 281 2.51 -2.74 -14.44
CA SER A 281 3.29 -2.22 -15.58
C SER A 281 4.40 -1.29 -15.11
N GLY A 282 4.14 -0.42 -14.14
CA GLY A 282 5.15 0.44 -13.52
C GLY A 282 6.26 -0.36 -12.82
N SER A 283 5.89 -1.43 -12.11
CA SER A 283 6.87 -2.31 -11.48
C SER A 283 7.77 -3.01 -12.48
N VAL A 284 7.20 -3.51 -13.57
CA VAL A 284 7.99 -4.13 -14.67
C VAL A 284 8.91 -3.10 -15.32
N SER A 285 8.40 -1.92 -15.65
CA SER A 285 9.20 -0.80 -16.17
C SER A 285 10.33 -0.43 -15.22
N GLY A 286 10.05 -0.33 -13.93
CA GLY A 286 11.06 -0.03 -12.91
C GLY A 286 12.18 -1.07 -12.87
N VAL A 287 11.83 -2.36 -12.91
CA VAL A 287 12.81 -3.44 -12.96
C VAL A 287 13.66 -3.35 -14.25
N VAL A 288 13.04 -3.13 -15.40
CA VAL A 288 13.75 -2.97 -16.68
C VAL A 288 14.70 -1.76 -16.63
N THR A 289 14.25 -0.65 -16.07
CA THR A 289 15.07 0.57 -15.91
C THR A 289 16.29 0.31 -15.02
N VAL A 290 16.11 -0.40 -13.89
CA VAL A 290 17.20 -0.73 -12.95
C VAL A 290 18.19 -1.73 -13.57
N LEU A 291 17.70 -2.70 -14.35
CA LEU A 291 18.54 -3.70 -15.01
C LEU A 291 19.23 -3.17 -16.28
N ASN A 292 18.86 -1.99 -16.78
CA ASN A 292 19.51 -1.40 -17.93
C ASN A 292 20.88 -0.80 -17.53
N PRO A 293 22.01 -1.36 -18.01
CA PRO A 293 23.34 -0.91 -17.63
C PRO A 293 23.64 0.53 -18.07
N LEU A 294 23.02 1.01 -19.16
CA LEU A 294 23.20 2.38 -19.65
C LEU A 294 22.65 3.40 -18.66
N ASN A 295 21.47 3.14 -18.09
CA ASN A 295 20.88 4.00 -17.07
C ASN A 295 21.74 4.05 -15.80
N SER A 296 22.31 2.90 -15.41
CA SER A 296 23.19 2.82 -14.25
C SER A 296 24.50 3.58 -14.44
N ILE A 297 25.08 3.55 -15.65
CA ILE A 297 26.29 4.29 -15.99
C ILE A 297 26.01 5.80 -16.03
N GLU A 298 24.94 6.22 -16.67
CA GLU A 298 24.52 7.63 -16.73
C GLU A 298 24.36 8.25 -15.35
N GLN A 299 23.80 7.50 -14.41
CA GLN A 299 23.60 7.97 -13.04
C GLN A 299 24.87 8.04 -12.19
N ILE A 300 25.88 7.25 -12.54
CA ILE A 300 27.20 7.31 -11.88
C ILE A 300 28.02 8.47 -12.44
N THR A 301 27.86 8.77 -13.73
CA THR A 301 28.70 9.74 -14.45
C THR A 301 28.08 11.14 -14.54
N ASN A 302 26.77 11.28 -14.33
CA ASN A 302 26.04 12.54 -14.44
C ASN A 302 25.35 12.88 -13.10
N GLU A 303 25.90 13.88 -12.37
CA GLU A 303 25.33 14.34 -11.08
C GLU A 303 23.95 14.98 -11.26
N ASP A 304 23.61 15.50 -12.43
CA ASP A 304 22.33 16.10 -12.78
C ASP A 304 21.31 15.09 -13.33
N ALA A 305 21.62 13.79 -13.33
CA ALA A 305 20.70 12.76 -13.80
C ALA A 305 19.39 12.78 -13.02
N PRO A 306 18.21 12.67 -13.71
CA PRO A 306 16.92 12.72 -13.07
C PRO A 306 16.79 11.71 -11.94
N VAL A 307 16.35 12.17 -10.77
CA VAL A 307 16.19 11.33 -9.55
C VAL A 307 15.24 10.17 -9.78
N GLU A 308 14.28 10.34 -10.70
CA GLU A 308 13.27 9.34 -11.09
C GLU A 308 13.87 8.06 -11.66
N ASN A 309 15.04 8.16 -12.28
CA ASN A 309 15.74 7.03 -12.89
C ASN A 309 16.78 6.38 -11.95
N ARG A 310 16.93 6.86 -10.71
CA ARG A 310 17.92 6.31 -9.77
C ARG A 310 17.42 4.99 -9.22
N PRO A 311 18.24 3.91 -9.27
CA PRO A 311 17.91 2.67 -8.58
C PRO A 311 17.84 2.95 -7.07
N THR A 312 16.62 3.06 -6.56
CA THR A 312 16.40 3.31 -5.15
C THR A 312 16.70 2.06 -4.34
N THR A 313 17.88 2.02 -3.74
CA THR A 313 18.17 1.10 -2.64
C THR A 313 17.33 1.50 -1.42
N VAL A 314 17.17 0.59 -0.46
CA VAL A 314 16.48 0.90 0.83
C VAL A 314 17.08 2.14 1.48
N VAL A 315 18.39 2.36 1.34
CA VAL A 315 19.09 3.56 1.80
C VAL A 315 18.71 4.79 0.98
N GLY A 316 18.61 4.67 -0.34
CA GLY A 316 18.15 5.74 -1.23
C GLY A 316 16.69 6.14 -0.95
N MET A 317 15.80 5.18 -0.74
CA MET A 317 14.41 5.46 -0.33
C MET A 317 14.33 6.20 1.02
N SER A 318 15.17 5.85 1.98
CA SER A 318 15.21 6.55 3.26
C SER A 318 15.73 7.99 3.13
N GLN A 319 16.67 8.24 2.22
CA GLN A 319 17.18 9.58 1.92
C GLN A 319 16.15 10.43 1.17
N VAL A 320 15.46 9.86 0.17
CA VAL A 320 14.35 10.53 -0.53
C VAL A 320 13.20 10.79 0.42
N GLY A 321 12.79 9.83 1.24
CA GLY A 321 11.76 10.02 2.28
C GLY A 321 12.17 11.08 3.30
N GLY A 322 13.45 11.15 3.67
CA GLY A 322 13.98 12.19 4.56
C GLY A 322 14.07 13.58 3.91
N SER A 323 14.29 13.67 2.60
CA SER A 323 14.28 14.96 1.87
C SER A 323 12.87 15.47 1.61
N VAL A 324 11.95 14.60 1.21
CA VAL A 324 10.53 14.91 1.04
C VAL A 324 9.93 15.33 2.39
N GLY A 325 10.18 14.61 3.47
CA GLY A 325 9.72 14.98 4.81
C GLY A 325 10.29 16.30 5.33
N ARG A 326 11.49 16.72 4.88
CA ARG A 326 12.05 18.03 5.20
C ARG A 326 11.47 19.14 4.34
N ASN A 327 11.20 18.89 3.07
CA ASN A 327 10.69 19.89 2.14
C ASN A 327 9.17 20.05 2.30
N GLU A 328 8.40 18.98 2.36
CA GLU A 328 6.96 19.04 2.58
C GLU A 328 6.60 19.45 4.02
N GLY A 329 7.41 19.11 5.01
CA GLY A 329 7.24 19.59 6.38
C GLY A 329 7.42 21.11 6.52
N LEU A 330 8.19 21.71 5.61
CA LEU A 330 8.33 23.18 5.51
C LEU A 330 7.19 23.81 4.70
N GLU A 331 6.62 23.09 3.72
CA GLU A 331 5.48 23.59 2.93
C GLU A 331 4.14 23.40 3.64
N ILE A 332 3.93 22.29 4.36
CA ILE A 332 2.73 22.12 5.22
C ILE A 332 2.68 23.18 6.33
N GLY A 333 3.82 23.60 6.84
CA GLY A 333 3.91 24.72 7.79
C GLY A 333 3.63 26.09 7.14
N ARG A 334 3.75 26.24 5.82
CA ARG A 334 3.46 27.47 5.08
C ARG A 334 2.06 27.52 4.49
N ALA A 335 1.37 26.41 4.35
CA ALA A 335 -0.01 26.34 3.84
C ALA A 335 -1.07 26.69 4.90
N HIS A 336 -0.66 26.96 6.14
CA HIS A 336 -1.54 27.38 7.23
C HIS A 336 -1.31 28.85 7.67
N VAL A 337 -0.67 29.66 6.84
CA VAL A 337 -0.52 31.10 7.11
C VAL A 337 -1.17 31.90 6.00
#